data_02d8255477f18f5b89ae5509fef12b43
#
_entry.id   02d8255477f18f5b89ae5509fef12b43
#
_cell.length_a   1.000
_cell.length_b   1.000
_cell.length_c   1.000
_cell.angle_alpha   90.00
_cell.angle_beta   90.00
_cell.angle_gamma   90.00
#
_symmetry.space_group_name_H-M   'P 1'
#
loop_
_entity.id
_entity.type
_entity.pdbx_description
1 polymer ?
#
loop_
_entity_poly.entity_id
_entity_poly.type
_entity_poly.pdbx_seq_one_letter_code
_entity_poly.pdbx_strand_id
1 'polypeptide(L)'
;MAFWALGTWEVKRGRLWLVELPATIREYTSGTNWHHADRDLSWLFPDAEGPVLADWFTGELVSPRGKAERTGQFAVDWPYYRVFHVKRGVIASTELRDNRVKLREGRRKQKRWEELLATF
;
A
#
# COMPACT_ATOMS: atom_id res chain seq x y z
N MET A 1 1.76 9.31 -14.25
CA MET A 1 0.73 8.32 -13.89
C MET A 1 1.11 7.66 -12.58
N ALA A 2 0.26 7.78 -11.57
CA ALA A 2 0.52 7.19 -10.28
C ALA A 2 -0.07 5.78 -10.25
N PHE A 3 0.77 4.78 -10.10
CA PHE A 3 0.35 3.40 -9.86
C PHE A 3 0.27 3.19 -8.37
N TRP A 4 -0.95 3.23 -7.84
CA TRP A 4 -1.17 3.01 -6.44
C TRP A 4 -1.35 1.52 -6.15
N ALA A 5 -0.50 1.01 -5.32
CA ALA A 5 -0.73 -0.07 -4.37
C ALA A 5 -1.30 -1.42 -4.85
N LEU A 6 -1.59 -1.63 -6.11
CA LEU A 6 -2.07 -2.93 -6.60
C LEU A 6 -0.95 -3.89 -6.98
N GLY A 7 0.29 -3.41 -6.92
CA GLY A 7 1.45 -4.21 -7.25
C GLY A 7 2.02 -4.94 -6.04
N THR A 8 2.76 -5.98 -6.31
CA THR A 8 3.61 -6.64 -5.32
C THR A 8 4.99 -6.03 -5.40
N TRP A 9 5.44 -5.48 -4.29
CA TRP A 9 6.72 -4.79 -4.19
C TRP A 9 7.65 -5.57 -3.28
N GLU A 10 8.92 -5.55 -3.60
CA GLU A 10 9.94 -6.21 -2.80
C GLU A 10 11.12 -5.26 -2.54
N VAL A 11 11.56 -5.20 -1.29
CA VAL A 11 12.81 -4.55 -0.92
C VAL A 11 13.89 -5.62 -0.88
N LYS A 12 14.85 -5.51 -1.76
CA LYS A 12 15.93 -6.49 -1.87
C LYS A 12 17.25 -5.78 -2.22
N ARG A 13 18.29 -6.10 -1.46
CA ARG A 13 19.63 -5.54 -1.64
C ARG A 13 19.64 -4.00 -1.63
N GLY A 14 18.85 -3.41 -0.70
CA GLY A 14 18.77 -1.97 -0.55
C GLY A 14 18.03 -1.24 -1.67
N ARG A 15 17.26 -1.95 -2.48
CA ARG A 15 16.51 -1.39 -3.61
C ARG A 15 15.06 -1.85 -3.58
N LEU A 16 14.20 -1.03 -4.17
CA LEU A 16 12.78 -1.34 -4.33
C LEU A 16 12.52 -1.92 -5.72
N TRP A 17 11.88 -3.07 -5.75
CA TRP A 17 11.54 -3.79 -6.98
C TRP A 17 10.03 -3.94 -7.10
N LEU A 18 9.51 -3.71 -8.30
CA LEU A 18 8.16 -4.08 -8.66
C LEU A 18 8.18 -5.50 -9.20
N VAL A 19 7.56 -6.41 -8.47
CA VAL A 19 7.59 -7.84 -8.78
C VAL A 19 6.39 -8.24 -9.63
N GLU A 20 5.24 -7.72 -9.30
CA GLU A 20 3.99 -8.05 -9.97
C GLU A 20 3.07 -6.83 -9.98
N LEU A 21 2.39 -6.63 -11.08
CA LEU A 21 1.45 -5.53 -11.24
C LEU A 21 0.20 -6.03 -11.97
N PRO A 22 -0.77 -6.61 -11.24
CA PRO A 22 -2.07 -6.86 -11.82
C PRO A 22 -2.81 -5.52 -11.95
N ALA A 23 -3.19 -5.17 -13.16
CA ALA A 23 -3.91 -3.93 -13.42
C ALA A 23 -5.08 -4.19 -14.35
N THR A 24 -6.24 -3.65 -13.98
CA THR A 24 -7.39 -3.59 -14.87
C THR A 24 -7.43 -2.20 -15.50
N ILE A 25 -7.29 -2.14 -16.81
CA ILE A 25 -7.32 -0.89 -17.54
C ILE A 25 -8.59 -0.79 -18.36
N ARG A 26 -8.99 0.46 -18.63
CA ARG A 26 -10.09 0.73 -19.54
C ARG A 26 -9.51 0.96 -20.92
N GLU A 27 -9.88 0.11 -21.86
CA GLU A 27 -9.47 0.24 -23.26
C GLU A 27 -10.64 0.71 -24.10
N TYR A 28 -10.35 1.66 -24.98
CA TYR A 28 -11.30 2.19 -25.95
C TYR A 28 -11.19 1.38 -27.24
N THR A 29 -12.29 0.77 -27.66
CA THR A 29 -12.29 -0.08 -28.85
C THR A 29 -12.78 0.65 -30.09
N SER A 30 -13.95 1.25 -30.05
CA SER A 30 -14.48 2.05 -31.16
C SER A 30 -15.71 2.84 -30.72
N GLY A 31 -15.93 4.06 -31.30
CA GLY A 31 -17.07 4.90 -30.97
C GLY A 31 -17.13 5.21 -29.47
N THR A 32 -18.18 4.78 -28.80
CA THR A 32 -18.35 4.93 -27.35
C THR A 32 -18.12 3.62 -26.58
N ASN A 33 -17.57 2.61 -27.25
CA ASN A 33 -17.37 1.30 -26.65
C ASN A 33 -16.08 1.23 -25.85
N TRP A 34 -16.23 0.96 -24.58
CA TRP A 34 -15.14 0.74 -23.64
C TRP A 34 -15.21 -0.67 -23.10
N HIS A 35 -14.06 -1.26 -22.86
CA HIS A 35 -13.97 -2.52 -22.14
C HIS A 35 -12.84 -2.46 -21.11
N HIS A 36 -12.95 -3.30 -20.09
CA HIS A 36 -11.89 -3.49 -19.11
C HIS A 36 -11.01 -4.66 -19.53
N ALA A 37 -9.71 -4.43 -19.50
CA ALA A 37 -8.74 -5.47 -19.84
C ALA A 37 -7.76 -5.64 -18.68
N ASP A 38 -7.53 -6.89 -18.29
CA ASP A 38 -6.51 -7.20 -17.28
C ASP A 38 -5.14 -7.18 -17.94
N ARG A 39 -4.22 -6.45 -17.33
CA ARG A 39 -2.83 -6.34 -17.79
C ARG A 39 -1.89 -6.68 -16.67
N ASP A 40 -0.72 -7.16 -17.01
CA ASP A 40 0.34 -7.49 -16.07
C ASP A 40 1.56 -6.59 -16.23
N LEU A 41 2.61 -6.91 -15.49
CA LEU A 41 3.86 -6.16 -15.52
C LEU A 41 4.48 -6.11 -16.93
N SER A 42 4.35 -7.18 -17.68
CA SER A 42 4.94 -7.28 -19.04
C SER A 42 4.31 -6.31 -20.03
N TRP A 43 3.07 -5.89 -19.79
CA TRP A 43 2.40 -4.90 -20.65
C TRP A 43 3.03 -3.51 -20.51
N LEU A 44 3.42 -3.12 -19.28
CA LEU A 44 4.05 -1.83 -19.01
C LEU A 44 5.56 -1.86 -19.25
N PHE A 45 6.18 -2.99 -19.01
CA PHE A 45 7.63 -3.17 -19.11
C PHE A 45 7.92 -4.40 -19.98
N PRO A 46 7.66 -4.32 -21.30
CA PRO A 46 7.75 -5.49 -22.19
C PRO A 46 9.15 -6.09 -22.30
N ASP A 47 10.19 -5.31 -22.04
CA ASP A 47 11.57 -5.76 -22.08
C ASP A 47 12.08 -6.36 -20.76
N ALA A 48 11.25 -6.35 -19.72
CA ALA A 48 11.63 -6.88 -18.41
C ALA A 48 11.53 -8.40 -18.39
N GLU A 49 12.59 -9.05 -17.93
CA GLU A 49 12.66 -10.51 -17.77
C GLU A 49 12.34 -10.96 -16.34
N GLY A 50 11.83 -10.06 -15.52
CA GLY A 50 11.53 -10.33 -14.13
C GLY A 50 11.19 -9.05 -13.37
N PRO A 51 11.45 -8.98 -12.08
CA PRO A 51 11.19 -7.78 -11.28
C PRO A 51 11.85 -6.54 -11.85
N VAL A 52 11.15 -5.43 -11.81
CA VAL A 52 11.59 -4.15 -12.35
C VAL A 52 12.06 -3.24 -11.23
N LEU A 53 13.26 -2.68 -11.37
CA LEU A 53 13.76 -1.68 -10.42
C LEU A 53 12.88 -0.44 -10.48
N ALA A 54 12.37 -0.02 -9.33
CA ALA A 54 11.46 1.13 -9.21
C ALA A 54 12.26 2.45 -9.15
N ASP A 55 13.10 2.70 -10.12
CA ASP A 55 13.98 3.89 -10.17
C ASP A 55 13.22 5.22 -10.36
N TRP A 56 11.95 5.16 -10.75
CA TRP A 56 11.06 6.31 -10.84
C TRP A 56 10.47 6.72 -9.50
N PHE A 57 10.58 5.87 -8.46
CA PHE A 57 9.94 6.11 -7.17
C PHE A 57 10.87 6.79 -6.19
N THR A 58 10.41 7.92 -5.67
CA THR A 58 11.02 8.63 -4.54
C THR A 58 9.91 8.97 -3.55
N GLY A 59 10.06 8.58 -2.30
CA GLY A 59 9.06 8.82 -1.27
C GLY A 59 9.15 7.81 -0.13
N GLU A 60 8.10 7.76 0.67
CA GLU A 60 7.98 6.80 1.77
C GLU A 60 7.19 5.58 1.33
N LEU A 61 7.71 4.40 1.65
CA LEU A 61 7.00 3.15 1.55
C LEU A 61 6.72 2.65 2.97
N VAL A 62 5.45 2.43 3.29
CA VAL A 62 5.02 2.08 4.65
C VAL A 62 4.53 0.65 4.67
N SER A 63 5.07 -0.15 5.58
CA SER A 63 4.70 -1.55 5.75
C SER A 63 4.21 -1.77 7.19
N PRO A 64 2.95 -2.20 7.38
CA PRO A 64 2.43 -2.46 8.71
C PRO A 64 3.10 -3.68 9.36
N ARG A 65 3.27 -3.62 10.67
CA ARG A 65 3.90 -4.68 11.48
C ARG A 65 3.11 -4.94 12.74
N GLY A 66 3.09 -6.20 13.15
CA GLY A 66 2.39 -6.66 14.32
C GLY A 66 0.98 -7.12 14.02
N LYS A 67 0.18 -7.29 15.07
CA LYS A 67 -1.21 -7.75 14.92
C LYS A 67 -2.12 -6.57 14.66
N ALA A 68 -2.83 -6.61 13.54
CA ALA A 68 -3.83 -5.61 13.19
C ALA A 68 -4.95 -5.53 14.22
N GLU A 69 -5.41 -4.32 14.50
CA GLU A 69 -6.55 -4.06 15.38
C GLU A 69 -7.63 -3.28 14.65
N ARG A 70 -8.87 -3.61 14.92
CA ARG A 70 -10.01 -2.87 14.41
C ARG A 70 -10.17 -1.57 15.19
N THR A 71 -10.08 -0.43 14.52
CA THR A 71 -10.16 0.90 15.12
C THR A 71 -11.48 1.61 14.83
N GLY A 72 -12.36 0.98 14.06
CA GLY A 72 -13.67 1.49 13.71
C GLY A 72 -14.44 0.48 12.89
N GLN A 73 -15.62 0.84 12.41
CA GLN A 73 -16.48 -0.08 11.67
C GLN A 73 -15.82 -0.61 10.39
N PHE A 74 -15.08 0.25 9.69
CA PHE A 74 -14.38 -0.09 8.44
C PHE A 74 -12.89 0.22 8.49
N ALA A 75 -12.35 0.45 9.68
CA ALA A 75 -10.96 0.84 9.85
C ALA A 75 -10.17 -0.23 10.60
N VAL A 76 -8.98 -0.48 10.12
CA VAL A 76 -8.00 -1.38 10.74
C VAL A 76 -6.68 -0.63 10.83
N ASP A 77 -5.96 -0.80 11.94
CA ASP A 77 -4.66 -0.19 12.14
C ASP A 77 -3.70 -1.16 12.81
N TRP A 78 -2.42 -0.84 12.79
CA TRP A 78 -1.36 -1.70 13.30
C TRP A 78 -0.53 -0.99 14.37
N PRO A 79 0.08 -1.76 15.30
CA PRO A 79 0.87 -1.17 16.38
C PRO A 79 2.18 -0.54 15.90
N TYR A 80 2.72 -1.00 14.80
CA TYR A 80 3.96 -0.49 14.26
C TYR A 80 3.89 -0.38 12.74
N TYR A 81 4.67 0.55 12.20
CA TYR A 81 4.88 0.68 10.77
C TYR A 81 6.37 0.76 10.49
N ARG A 82 6.85 -0.11 9.61
CA ARG A 82 8.19 0.06 9.06
C ARG A 82 8.11 1.01 7.89
N VAL A 83 8.91 2.06 7.95
CA VAL A 83 8.94 3.09 6.92
C VAL A 83 10.26 3.01 6.19
N PHE A 84 10.19 2.88 4.87
CA PHE A 84 11.36 2.91 3.99
C PHE A 84 11.37 4.26 3.30
N HIS A 85 12.47 5.00 3.47
CA HIS A 85 12.70 6.23 2.74
C HIS A 85 13.42 5.88 1.45
N VAL A 86 12.73 6.03 0.33
CA VAL A 86 13.21 5.59 -0.98
C VAL A 86 13.57 6.81 -1.82
N LYS A 87 14.72 6.75 -2.46
CA LYS A 87 15.16 7.75 -3.41
C LYS A 87 15.57 7.06 -4.71
N ARG A 88 14.79 7.30 -5.77
CA ARG A 88 14.98 6.68 -7.09
C ARG A 88 15.17 5.16 -7.01
N GLY A 89 14.29 4.52 -6.26
CA GLY A 89 14.32 3.07 -6.07
C GLY A 89 15.37 2.54 -5.11
N VAL A 90 16.19 3.40 -4.51
CA VAL A 90 17.21 3.02 -3.53
C VAL A 90 16.72 3.34 -2.12
N ILE A 91 16.87 2.38 -1.21
CA ILE A 91 16.50 2.57 0.18
C ILE A 91 17.57 3.43 0.86
N ALA A 92 17.25 4.68 1.12
CA ALA A 92 18.16 5.62 1.77
C ALA A 92 18.23 5.39 3.28
N SER A 93 17.09 5.11 3.92
CA SER A 93 17.00 4.81 5.34
C SER A 93 15.73 4.06 5.67
N THR A 94 15.68 3.47 6.86
CA THR A 94 14.47 2.82 7.38
C THR A 94 14.24 3.26 8.82
N GLU A 95 12.98 3.28 9.23
CA GLU A 95 12.60 3.53 10.61
C GLU A 95 11.44 2.64 11.02
N LEU A 96 11.31 2.40 12.30
CA LEU A 96 10.15 1.72 12.88
C LEU A 96 9.31 2.77 13.61
N ARG A 97 8.13 3.03 13.09
CA ARG A 97 7.20 4.01 13.63
C ARG A 97 6.27 3.33 14.63
N ASP A 98 6.28 3.79 15.88
CA ASP A 98 5.43 3.25 16.95
C ASP A 98 4.06 3.90 16.91
N ASN A 99 3.02 3.11 16.67
CA ASN A 99 1.64 3.57 16.56
C ASN A 99 0.76 3.15 17.75
N ARG A 100 1.36 2.62 18.80
CA ARG A 100 0.62 2.06 19.93
C ARG A 100 -0.22 3.09 20.68
N VAL A 101 0.24 4.33 20.77
CA VAL A 101 -0.52 5.43 21.40
C VAL A 101 -1.81 5.68 20.65
N LYS A 102 -1.73 5.78 19.33
CA LYS A 102 -2.90 5.99 18.45
C LYS A 102 -3.89 4.84 18.55
N LEU A 103 -3.41 3.60 18.61
CA LEU A 103 -4.26 2.43 18.80
C LEU A 103 -4.99 2.45 20.14
N ARG A 104 -4.29 2.84 21.20
CA ARG A 104 -4.88 2.97 22.55
C ARG A 104 -5.96 4.02 22.58
N GLU A 105 -5.75 5.16 21.95
CA GLU A 105 -6.74 6.21 21.82
C GLU A 105 -7.95 5.75 21.00
N GLY A 106 -7.74 5.02 19.96
CA GLY A 106 -8.79 4.44 19.12
C GLY A 106 -9.67 3.46 19.92
N ARG A 107 -9.08 2.59 20.72
CA ARG A 107 -9.82 1.67 21.62
C ARG A 107 -10.66 2.43 22.65
N ARG A 108 -10.13 3.50 23.22
CA ARG A 108 -10.87 4.35 24.18
C ARG A 108 -12.08 5.02 23.52
N LYS A 109 -11.92 5.53 22.31
CA LYS A 109 -13.02 6.11 21.53
C LYS A 109 -14.09 5.09 21.19
N GLN A 110 -13.69 3.89 20.77
CA GLN A 110 -14.60 2.80 20.44
C GLN A 110 -15.42 2.39 21.67
N LYS A 111 -14.78 2.21 22.81
CA LYS A 111 -15.44 1.88 24.07
C LYS A 111 -16.44 2.94 24.49
N ARG A 112 -16.08 4.21 24.36
CA ARG A 112 -16.98 5.33 24.68
C ARG A 112 -18.23 5.32 23.79
N TRP A 113 -18.08 5.04 22.51
CA TRP A 113 -19.20 4.93 21.58
C TRP A 113 -20.13 3.76 21.95
N GLU A 114 -19.56 2.62 22.28
CA GLU A 114 -20.32 1.45 22.71
C GLU A 114 -21.12 1.73 23.98
N GLU A 115 -20.50 2.40 24.95
CA GLU A 115 -21.18 2.82 26.19
C GLU A 115 -22.31 3.82 25.92
N LEU A 116 -22.09 4.80 25.03
CA LEU A 116 -23.13 5.74 24.63
C LEU A 116 -24.31 5.05 23.95
N LEU A 117 -24.04 4.15 23.02
CA LEU A 117 -25.08 3.42 22.32
C LEU A 117 -25.88 2.49 23.25
N ALA A 118 -25.24 1.95 24.28
CA ALA A 118 -25.90 1.11 25.27
C ALA A 118 -26.90 1.88 26.18
N THR A 119 -26.78 3.23 26.24
CA THR A 119 -27.68 4.07 27.05
C THR A 119 -28.91 4.55 26.29
N PHE A 120 -28.96 4.31 25.00
CA PHE A 120 -30.15 4.62 24.18
C PHE A 120 -31.04 3.36 23.99
#